data_9ea5130e0108577718174b7159c79256
#
_entry.id   9ea5130e0108577718174b7159c79256
#
_cell.length_a   1.000
_cell.length_b   1.000
_cell.length_c   1.000
_cell.angle_alpha   90.00
_cell.angle_beta   90.00
_cell.angle_gamma   90.00
#
_symmetry.space_group_name_H-M   'P 1'
#
loop_
_entity.id
_entity.type
_entity.pdbx_description
1 polymer ?
#
loop_
_entity_poly.entity_id
_entity_poly.type
_entity_poly.pdbx_seq_one_letter_code
_entity_poly.pdbx_strand_id
1 'polypeptide(L)'
;MNRRIFLLTLLLLASSGPASGADVVEWVSNVHWVPTEDEIKKYRSSWNPLSHGPMLISSPDIQPQGQWYIRPLIFTQIGESSFGNEFRLATDAHSGPIHLYNIQSPFIQSAYGITNHLEAVVQTSVGGFWARQNGKETNDFGLGDSSLILKYRPIVQDPDSWVPSINWFNQVSFPTGKWAGTEKSPGGFSPIGRFPSTRSGEVSLTSGIAFRKNLEPFRWSGGVYYTYSAPGLKNAHGQTSYFGDLINTRLIFEHILSDKHGFGYNLEFVTLHGLTERIDRHSINSGQKSGFSVIGVEPSIQWRIGDTNFLVAGGVLFTLAGQNATNSIYPNFSIFYYWSKSGKVMMR
;
A
#
# COMPACT_ATOMS: atom_id res chain seq x y z
N MET A 1 14.03 13.25 -14.03
CA MET A 1 14.07 11.80 -13.83
C MET A 1 14.61 11.15 -15.10
N ASN A 2 15.63 10.31 -14.99
CA ASN A 2 16.40 9.83 -16.15
C ASN A 2 15.57 8.79 -16.93
N ARG A 3 15.25 9.05 -18.22
CA ARG A 3 14.50 8.13 -19.12
C ARG A 3 15.01 6.68 -19.08
N ARG A 4 16.31 6.49 -18.77
CA ARG A 4 16.97 5.17 -18.71
C ARG A 4 16.52 4.30 -17.54
N ILE A 5 16.19 4.88 -16.38
CA ILE A 5 15.76 4.11 -15.19
C ILE A 5 14.33 3.60 -15.39
N PHE A 6 13.46 4.42 -15.98
CA PHE A 6 12.09 4.04 -16.30
C PHE A 6 12.02 2.91 -17.35
N LEU A 7 12.87 2.98 -18.37
CA LEU A 7 13.01 1.93 -19.39
C LEU A 7 13.48 0.60 -18.78
N LEU A 8 14.40 0.62 -17.81
CA LEU A 8 14.91 -0.60 -17.18
C LEU A 8 13.83 -1.32 -16.37
N THR A 9 12.98 -0.56 -15.68
CA THR A 9 11.86 -1.13 -14.89
C THR A 9 10.77 -1.72 -15.79
N LEU A 10 10.48 -1.09 -16.91
CA LEU A 10 9.55 -1.61 -17.92
C LEU A 10 10.10 -2.85 -18.63
N LEU A 11 11.39 -2.90 -18.92
CA LEU A 11 12.05 -4.07 -19.50
C LEU A 11 12.02 -5.29 -18.57
N LEU A 12 12.14 -5.08 -17.25
CA LEU A 12 12.02 -6.15 -16.26
C LEU A 12 10.58 -6.71 -16.15
N LEU A 13 9.57 -5.86 -16.36
CA LEU A 13 8.16 -6.29 -16.37
C LEU A 13 7.78 -6.99 -17.69
N ALA A 14 8.40 -6.62 -18.80
CA ALA A 14 8.15 -7.20 -20.12
C ALA A 14 8.86 -8.54 -20.35
N SER A 15 9.88 -8.87 -19.57
CA SER A 15 10.64 -10.14 -19.71
C SER A 15 9.86 -11.39 -19.32
N SER A 16 8.64 -11.25 -18.79
CA SER A 16 7.77 -12.38 -18.40
C SER A 16 6.74 -12.80 -19.46
N GLY A 17 6.75 -12.19 -20.65
CA GLY A 17 5.81 -12.49 -21.74
C GLY A 17 6.52 -12.87 -23.06
N PRO A 18 5.79 -13.40 -24.05
CA PRO A 18 6.35 -13.83 -25.34
C PRO A 18 6.76 -12.67 -26.27
N ALA A 19 6.72 -11.42 -25.80
CA ALA A 19 7.11 -10.25 -26.59
C ALA A 19 8.63 -10.16 -26.75
N SER A 20 9.11 -9.93 -27.97
CA SER A 20 10.53 -9.67 -28.22
C SER A 20 10.94 -8.30 -27.65
N GLY A 21 12.21 -8.15 -27.31
CA GLY A 21 12.70 -6.83 -26.83
C GLY A 21 12.49 -5.70 -27.83
N ALA A 22 12.40 -5.99 -29.13
CA ALA A 22 12.10 -5.02 -30.18
C ALA A 22 10.65 -4.51 -30.08
N ASP A 23 9.69 -5.40 -29.81
CA ASP A 23 8.27 -5.06 -29.65
C ASP A 23 8.04 -4.11 -28.46
N VAL A 24 8.82 -4.29 -27.39
CA VAL A 24 8.74 -3.42 -26.20
C VAL A 24 9.29 -2.03 -26.49
N VAL A 25 10.38 -1.92 -27.24
CA VAL A 25 10.98 -0.63 -27.63
C VAL A 25 10.05 0.13 -28.56
N GLU A 26 9.46 -0.54 -29.55
CA GLU A 26 8.48 0.05 -30.45
C GLU A 26 7.24 0.51 -29.71
N TRP A 27 6.73 -0.32 -28.79
CA TRP A 27 5.61 0.06 -27.95
C TRP A 27 5.89 1.30 -27.10
N VAL A 28 7.06 1.38 -26.41
CA VAL A 28 7.44 2.54 -25.58
C VAL A 28 7.56 3.82 -26.42
N SER A 29 8.01 3.71 -27.66
CA SER A 29 8.15 4.89 -28.56
C SER A 29 6.80 5.40 -29.05
N ASN A 30 5.79 4.55 -29.15
CA ASN A 30 4.45 4.87 -29.64
C ASN A 30 3.43 5.17 -28.55
N VAL A 31 3.82 5.05 -27.26
CA VAL A 31 2.91 5.33 -26.12
C VAL A 31 2.59 6.83 -26.03
N HIS A 32 1.32 7.13 -26.01
CA HIS A 32 0.83 8.44 -25.61
C HIS A 32 0.89 8.58 -24.09
N TRP A 33 1.80 9.39 -23.58
CA TRP A 33 1.97 9.59 -22.13
C TRP A 33 0.82 10.34 -21.45
N VAL A 34 -0.10 10.89 -22.24
CA VAL A 34 -1.37 11.43 -21.78
C VAL A 34 -2.45 10.67 -22.51
N PRO A 35 -3.25 9.85 -21.80
CA PRO A 35 -4.32 9.11 -22.44
C PRO A 35 -5.32 10.04 -23.12
N THR A 36 -5.74 9.67 -24.32
CA THR A 36 -6.80 10.35 -25.03
C THR A 36 -8.16 10.05 -24.40
N GLU A 37 -9.14 10.93 -24.62
CA GLU A 37 -10.51 10.66 -24.14
C GLU A 37 -11.12 9.42 -24.79
N ASP A 38 -10.74 9.07 -26.02
CA ASP A 38 -11.20 7.85 -26.70
C ASP A 38 -10.62 6.59 -26.07
N GLU A 39 -9.34 6.57 -25.70
CA GLU A 39 -8.72 5.47 -24.97
C GLU A 39 -9.40 5.27 -23.61
N ILE A 40 -9.65 6.35 -22.88
CA ILE A 40 -10.35 6.32 -21.59
C ILE A 40 -11.76 5.80 -21.76
N LYS A 41 -12.49 6.24 -22.79
CA LYS A 41 -13.86 5.79 -23.09
C LYS A 41 -13.87 4.32 -23.47
N LYS A 42 -12.96 3.86 -24.33
CA LYS A 42 -12.79 2.46 -24.70
C LYS A 42 -12.56 1.59 -23.45
N TYR A 43 -11.63 1.97 -22.58
CA TYR A 43 -11.35 1.28 -21.33
C TYR A 43 -12.57 1.19 -20.42
N ARG A 44 -13.30 2.29 -20.23
CA ARG A 44 -14.49 2.32 -19.37
C ARG A 44 -15.68 1.54 -19.92
N SER A 45 -15.74 1.36 -21.23
CA SER A 45 -16.78 0.54 -21.88
C SER A 45 -16.43 -0.95 -21.89
N SER A 46 -15.19 -1.32 -21.57
CA SER A 46 -14.78 -2.71 -21.44
C SER A 46 -15.24 -3.30 -20.10
N TRP A 47 -15.04 -4.61 -19.93
CA TRP A 47 -15.33 -5.29 -18.67
C TRP A 47 -14.52 -4.68 -17.52
N ASN A 48 -15.20 -4.02 -16.63
CA ASN A 48 -14.62 -3.34 -15.46
C ASN A 48 -15.69 -3.13 -14.37
N PRO A 49 -16.20 -4.20 -13.74
CA PRO A 49 -17.25 -4.10 -12.75
C PRO A 49 -16.82 -3.28 -11.54
N LEU A 50 -17.78 -2.59 -10.93
CA LEU A 50 -17.56 -1.84 -9.72
C LEU A 50 -17.32 -2.82 -8.55
N SER A 51 -16.09 -2.89 -8.07
CA SER A 51 -15.67 -3.73 -6.96
C SER A 51 -14.85 -2.93 -5.95
N HIS A 52 -14.67 -3.48 -4.75
CA HIS A 52 -13.82 -2.87 -3.73
C HIS A 52 -12.35 -2.78 -4.21
N GLY A 53 -11.89 -3.84 -4.85
CA GLY A 53 -10.47 -3.97 -5.25
C GLY A 53 -9.55 -4.26 -4.07
N PRO A 54 -8.26 -3.99 -4.21
CA PRO A 54 -7.25 -4.30 -3.20
C PRO A 54 -7.54 -3.71 -1.82
N MET A 55 -7.23 -4.49 -0.78
CA MET A 55 -7.39 -4.06 0.62
C MET A 55 -6.23 -3.20 1.09
N LEU A 56 -5.00 -3.60 0.79
CA LEU A 56 -3.79 -3.03 1.38
C LEU A 56 -3.21 -1.86 0.61
N ILE A 57 -3.55 -1.70 -0.65
CA ILE A 57 -3.05 -0.59 -1.46
C ILE A 57 -4.18 0.26 -2.04
N SER A 58 -3.83 1.48 -2.36
CA SER A 58 -4.63 2.28 -3.27
C SER A 58 -4.70 1.58 -4.61
N SER A 59 -5.92 1.35 -5.13
CA SER A 59 -6.10 0.80 -6.46
C SER A 59 -5.24 1.55 -7.48
N PRO A 60 -4.63 0.85 -8.45
CA PRO A 60 -3.95 1.50 -9.57
C PRO A 60 -4.87 2.37 -10.43
N ASP A 61 -6.18 2.18 -10.31
CA ASP A 61 -7.15 3.00 -11.03
C ASP A 61 -7.26 4.41 -10.47
N ILE A 62 -7.74 5.30 -11.31
CA ILE A 62 -7.99 6.70 -11.03
C ILE A 62 -9.48 6.99 -11.06
N GLN A 63 -9.96 7.78 -10.10
CA GLN A 63 -11.34 8.21 -10.12
C GLN A 63 -11.63 9.02 -11.38
N PRO A 64 -12.79 8.80 -12.02
CA PRO A 64 -13.28 9.69 -13.08
C PRO A 64 -13.33 11.14 -12.61
N GLN A 65 -13.17 12.08 -13.53
CA GLN A 65 -13.25 13.50 -13.22
C GLN A 65 -14.54 13.85 -12.48
N GLY A 66 -14.41 14.54 -11.34
CA GLY A 66 -15.52 14.97 -10.51
C GLY A 66 -16.15 13.89 -9.65
N GLN A 67 -15.60 12.67 -9.65
CA GLN A 67 -16.02 11.59 -8.76
C GLN A 67 -15.19 11.59 -7.49
N TRP A 68 -15.86 11.28 -6.38
CA TRP A 68 -15.26 11.17 -5.06
C TRP A 68 -15.44 9.78 -4.51
N TYR A 69 -14.53 9.39 -3.60
CA TYR A 69 -14.82 8.37 -2.60
C TYR A 69 -14.33 8.76 -1.21
N ILE A 70 -14.95 8.15 -0.22
CA ILE A 70 -14.45 8.02 1.15
C ILE A 70 -14.26 6.55 1.44
N ARG A 71 -13.14 6.24 2.10
CA ARG A 71 -12.77 4.88 2.50
C ARG A 71 -12.31 4.86 3.95
N PRO A 72 -13.18 4.58 4.92
CA PRO A 72 -12.75 4.11 6.23
C PRO A 72 -12.18 2.69 6.11
N LEU A 73 -11.02 2.49 6.70
CA LEU A 73 -10.31 1.21 6.76
C LEU A 73 -9.89 0.96 8.20
N ILE A 74 -10.30 -0.17 8.75
CA ILE A 74 -9.80 -0.69 10.02
C ILE A 74 -8.71 -1.69 9.70
N PHE A 75 -7.53 -1.47 10.23
CA PHE A 75 -6.38 -2.33 10.06
C PHE A 75 -5.82 -2.67 11.44
N THR A 76 -5.74 -3.95 11.76
CA THR A 76 -5.27 -4.41 13.07
C THR A 76 -4.02 -5.27 12.90
N GLN A 77 -3.21 -5.36 13.94
CA GLN A 77 -2.06 -6.25 14.00
C GLN A 77 -2.10 -7.02 15.30
N ILE A 78 -1.94 -8.33 15.21
CA ILE A 78 -1.82 -9.23 16.35
C ILE A 78 -0.54 -10.04 16.14
N GLY A 79 0.45 -9.85 17.01
CA GLY A 79 1.76 -10.49 16.93
C GLY A 79 2.19 -11.09 18.25
N GLU A 80 2.58 -12.37 18.26
CA GLU A 80 2.97 -13.13 19.45
C GLU A 80 4.35 -13.79 19.31
N SER A 81 4.95 -13.69 18.15
CA SER A 81 6.27 -14.24 17.86
C SER A 81 7.08 -13.28 16.97
N SER A 82 8.38 -13.53 16.84
CA SER A 82 9.24 -12.68 16.03
C SER A 82 10.20 -13.50 15.18
N PHE A 83 10.54 -12.92 14.03
CA PHE A 83 11.66 -13.35 13.22
C PHE A 83 12.95 -12.74 13.80
N GLY A 84 13.96 -13.52 14.04
CA GLY A 84 15.25 -13.01 14.49
C GLY A 84 16.03 -12.28 13.38
N ASN A 85 17.36 -12.20 13.54
CA ASN A 85 18.26 -11.53 12.60
C ASN A 85 18.42 -12.27 11.26
N GLU A 86 17.90 -13.48 11.16
CA GLU A 86 17.94 -14.32 9.97
C GLU A 86 16.57 -14.34 9.32
N PHE A 87 16.54 -14.43 8.00
CA PHE A 87 15.31 -14.60 7.27
C PHE A 87 14.73 -16.00 7.52
N ARG A 88 13.51 -16.08 8.05
CA ARG A 88 12.84 -17.33 8.45
C ARG A 88 11.40 -17.37 7.97
N LEU A 89 10.88 -18.60 7.86
CA LEU A 89 9.46 -18.82 7.65
C LEU A 89 8.66 -18.56 8.94
N ALA A 90 7.38 -18.26 8.81
CA ALA A 90 6.50 -18.01 9.96
C ALA A 90 6.41 -19.22 10.90
N THR A 91 6.52 -20.44 10.37
CA THR A 91 6.57 -21.68 11.15
C THR A 91 7.77 -21.78 12.09
N ASP A 92 8.86 -21.11 11.73
CA ASP A 92 10.13 -21.13 12.45
C ASP A 92 10.36 -19.85 13.27
N ALA A 93 9.33 -19.00 13.35
CA ALA A 93 9.38 -17.79 14.17
C ALA A 93 9.46 -18.18 15.66
N HIS A 94 10.39 -17.51 16.37
CA HIS A 94 10.53 -17.77 17.80
C HIS A 94 9.33 -17.20 18.55
N SER A 95 8.66 -18.04 19.33
CA SER A 95 7.76 -17.57 20.36
C SER A 95 8.59 -16.78 21.38
N GLY A 96 8.57 -15.47 21.24
CA GLY A 96 9.29 -14.57 22.13
C GLY A 96 8.37 -13.95 23.15
N PRO A 97 8.92 -13.25 24.14
CA PRO A 97 8.13 -12.55 25.14
C PRO A 97 7.45 -11.28 24.58
N ILE A 98 7.13 -11.26 23.28
CA ILE A 98 6.51 -10.12 22.62
C ILE A 98 5.05 -10.46 22.33
N HIS A 99 4.15 -9.66 22.90
CA HIS A 99 2.75 -9.61 22.49
C HIS A 99 2.48 -8.19 21.99
N LEU A 100 2.03 -8.08 20.76
CA LEU A 100 1.77 -6.80 20.12
C LEU A 100 0.33 -6.79 19.59
N TYR A 101 -0.45 -5.81 20.03
CA TYR A 101 -1.76 -5.50 19.48
C TYR A 101 -1.73 -4.06 18.99
N ASN A 102 -1.99 -3.87 17.72
CA ASN A 102 -2.04 -2.55 17.11
C ASN A 102 -3.38 -2.41 16.37
N ILE A 103 -4.06 -1.32 16.62
CA ILE A 103 -5.32 -0.98 15.95
C ILE A 103 -5.15 0.38 15.32
N GLN A 104 -5.32 0.43 14.01
CA GLN A 104 -5.39 1.66 13.24
C GLN A 104 -6.83 1.84 12.75
N SER A 105 -7.60 2.66 13.44
CA SER A 105 -9.01 2.84 13.11
C SER A 105 -9.51 4.20 13.58
N PRO A 106 -10.38 4.82 12.79
CA PRO A 106 -10.52 4.56 11.37
C PRO A 106 -9.36 5.19 10.58
N PHE A 107 -8.75 4.43 9.70
CA PHE A 107 -7.90 4.99 8.68
C PHE A 107 -8.82 5.52 7.57
N ILE A 108 -8.83 6.82 7.37
CA ILE A 108 -9.75 7.46 6.43
C ILE A 108 -8.97 7.94 5.22
N GLN A 109 -9.36 7.44 4.06
CA GLN A 109 -8.95 7.99 2.76
C GLN A 109 -10.12 8.72 2.13
N SER A 110 -9.86 9.89 1.57
CA SER A 110 -10.78 10.61 0.69
C SER A 110 -10.06 10.93 -0.61
N ALA A 111 -10.66 10.58 -1.73
CA ALA A 111 -10.08 10.80 -3.03
C ALA A 111 -11.01 11.56 -3.96
N TYR A 112 -10.41 12.31 -4.87
CA TYR A 112 -11.10 13.11 -5.87
C TYR A 112 -10.41 13.00 -7.23
N GLY A 113 -11.18 12.64 -8.27
CA GLY A 113 -10.75 12.69 -9.66
C GLY A 113 -10.65 14.13 -10.15
N ILE A 114 -9.44 14.66 -10.26
CA ILE A 114 -9.19 16.01 -10.79
C ILE A 114 -9.44 16.02 -12.30
N THR A 115 -8.88 15.03 -12.98
CA THR A 115 -9.13 14.74 -14.39
C THR A 115 -9.37 13.24 -14.57
N ASN A 116 -9.56 12.78 -15.79
CA ASN A 116 -9.72 11.35 -16.09
C ASN A 116 -8.41 10.54 -15.97
N HIS A 117 -7.29 11.22 -15.71
CA HIS A 117 -5.96 10.61 -15.55
C HIS A 117 -5.17 11.12 -14.34
N LEU A 118 -5.78 11.99 -13.51
CA LEU A 118 -5.16 12.53 -12.30
C LEU A 118 -6.12 12.47 -11.12
N GLU A 119 -5.70 11.86 -10.03
CA GLU A 119 -6.43 11.74 -8.76
C GLU A 119 -5.60 12.29 -7.61
N ALA A 120 -6.25 13.03 -6.72
CA ALA A 120 -5.68 13.39 -5.42
C ALA A 120 -6.38 12.61 -4.31
N VAL A 121 -5.59 12.12 -3.34
CA VAL A 121 -6.08 11.42 -2.15
C VAL A 121 -5.49 12.06 -0.93
N VAL A 122 -6.33 12.32 0.06
CA VAL A 122 -5.93 12.70 1.41
C VAL A 122 -6.25 11.55 2.33
N GLN A 123 -5.31 11.23 3.22
CA GLN A 123 -5.54 10.20 4.22
C GLN A 123 -5.06 10.62 5.59
N THR A 124 -5.76 10.18 6.62
CA THR A 124 -5.40 10.34 8.02
C THR A 124 -5.85 9.14 8.82
N SER A 125 -5.26 8.94 9.98
CA SER A 125 -5.62 7.81 10.85
C SER A 125 -5.71 8.22 12.31
N VAL A 126 -6.44 7.41 13.05
CA VAL A 126 -6.41 7.34 14.51
C VAL A 126 -5.98 5.93 14.85
N GLY A 127 -5.05 5.75 15.73
CA GLY A 127 -4.57 4.44 16.07
C GLY A 127 -4.15 4.29 17.52
N GLY A 128 -4.09 3.07 17.98
CA GLY A 128 -3.57 2.70 19.28
C GLY A 128 -2.76 1.41 19.20
N PHE A 129 -1.79 1.29 20.05
CA PHE A 129 -1.08 0.04 20.24
C PHE A 129 -0.99 -0.32 21.71
N TRP A 130 -0.93 -1.59 21.97
CA TRP A 130 -0.54 -2.20 23.22
C TRP A 130 0.55 -3.22 22.94
N ALA A 131 1.63 -3.15 23.67
CA ALA A 131 2.72 -4.08 23.53
C ALA A 131 3.21 -4.55 24.91
N ARG A 132 3.51 -5.84 25.03
CA ARG A 132 4.15 -6.43 26.18
C ARG A 132 5.43 -7.11 25.74
N GLN A 133 6.54 -6.71 26.32
CA GLN A 133 7.87 -7.29 26.04
C GLN A 133 8.66 -7.46 27.34
N ASN A 134 9.16 -8.66 27.59
CA ASN A 134 9.94 -8.98 28.80
C ASN A 134 9.23 -8.54 30.11
N GLY A 135 7.91 -8.73 30.19
CA GLY A 135 7.10 -8.36 31.34
C GLY A 135 6.78 -6.89 31.48
N LYS A 136 7.33 -6.00 30.62
CA LYS A 136 6.99 -4.58 30.58
C LYS A 136 5.90 -4.32 29.58
N GLU A 137 4.89 -3.56 29.98
CA GLU A 137 3.77 -3.16 29.15
C GLU A 137 3.92 -1.71 28.69
N THR A 138 3.52 -1.47 27.47
CA THR A 138 3.47 -0.14 26.86
C THR A 138 2.21 -0.04 26.02
N ASN A 139 1.53 1.09 26.12
CA ASN A 139 0.38 1.40 25.27
C ASN A 139 0.38 2.88 24.90
N ASP A 140 -0.19 3.19 23.77
CA ASP A 140 -0.44 4.56 23.34
C ASP A 140 -1.62 4.60 22.37
N PHE A 141 -2.29 5.76 22.32
CA PHE A 141 -3.40 6.03 21.42
C PHE A 141 -3.36 7.49 20.97
N GLY A 142 -3.72 7.74 19.72
CA GLY A 142 -3.78 9.11 19.19
C GLY A 142 -3.96 9.18 17.68
N LEU A 143 -3.82 10.39 17.16
CA LEU A 143 -3.80 10.63 15.73
C LEU A 143 -2.56 9.98 15.11
N GLY A 144 -2.73 9.40 13.96
CA GLY A 144 -1.63 8.95 13.11
C GLY A 144 -1.16 10.04 12.15
N ASP A 145 -0.19 9.69 11.34
CA ASP A 145 0.34 10.60 10.32
C ASP A 145 -0.67 10.79 9.20
N SER A 146 -0.69 12.00 8.64
CA SER A 146 -1.53 12.35 7.50
C SER A 146 -0.70 12.35 6.23
N SER A 147 -1.33 12.02 5.12
CA SER A 147 -0.65 11.96 3.82
C SER A 147 -1.48 12.60 2.72
N LEU A 148 -0.78 13.17 1.76
CA LEU A 148 -1.31 13.59 0.48
C LEU A 148 -0.74 12.66 -0.60
N ILE A 149 -1.61 12.10 -1.44
CA ILE A 149 -1.24 11.21 -2.53
C ILE A 149 -1.70 11.84 -3.84
N LEU A 150 -0.85 11.81 -4.83
CA LEU A 150 -1.17 12.12 -6.20
C LEU A 150 -0.92 10.88 -7.06
N LYS A 151 -1.94 10.47 -7.81
CA LYS A 151 -1.85 9.38 -8.77
C LYS A 151 -2.08 9.91 -10.17
N TYR A 152 -1.14 9.61 -11.05
CA TYR A 152 -1.21 9.95 -12.46
C TYR A 152 -1.15 8.68 -13.30
N ARG A 153 -2.11 8.53 -14.22
CA ARG A 153 -2.22 7.37 -15.11
C ARG A 153 -1.80 7.75 -16.53
N PRO A 154 -0.51 7.56 -16.88
CA PRO A 154 -0.02 7.84 -18.23
C PRO A 154 -0.51 6.83 -19.27
N ILE A 155 -0.85 5.61 -18.87
CA ILE A 155 -1.24 4.56 -19.79
C ILE A 155 -2.54 3.94 -19.29
N VAL A 156 -3.53 3.90 -20.17
CA VAL A 156 -4.80 3.21 -19.94
C VAL A 156 -4.74 1.85 -20.64
N GLN A 157 -5.29 0.83 -19.97
CA GLN A 157 -5.40 -0.49 -20.57
C GLN A 157 -6.12 -0.42 -21.92
N ASP A 158 -5.52 -1.01 -22.93
CA ASP A 158 -6.24 -1.38 -24.15
C ASP A 158 -6.89 -2.76 -23.94
N PRO A 159 -8.24 -2.86 -24.01
CA PRO A 159 -8.95 -4.13 -23.83
C PRO A 159 -8.55 -5.20 -24.84
N ASP A 160 -8.20 -4.79 -26.04
CA ASP A 160 -7.89 -5.68 -27.19
C ASP A 160 -6.41 -6.08 -27.25
N SER A 161 -5.60 -5.64 -26.30
CA SER A 161 -4.17 -5.93 -26.25
C SER A 161 -3.72 -6.44 -24.88
N TRP A 162 -2.46 -6.82 -24.75
CA TRP A 162 -1.86 -7.21 -23.47
C TRP A 162 -1.51 -6.01 -22.57
N VAL A 163 -1.55 -4.78 -23.09
CA VAL A 163 -1.15 -3.55 -22.39
C VAL A 163 -2.00 -3.31 -21.15
N PRO A 164 -1.42 -3.21 -19.95
CA PRO A 164 -2.14 -2.88 -18.73
C PRO A 164 -2.32 -1.36 -18.59
N SER A 165 -3.22 -0.92 -17.71
CA SER A 165 -3.15 0.42 -17.17
C SER A 165 -1.92 0.56 -16.30
N ILE A 166 -1.19 1.67 -16.44
CA ILE A 166 -0.04 2.01 -15.61
C ILE A 166 -0.32 3.32 -14.89
N ASN A 167 -0.01 3.32 -13.60
CA ASN A 167 -0.20 4.47 -12.71
C ASN A 167 1.12 4.84 -12.04
N TRP A 168 1.41 6.11 -12.01
CA TRP A 168 2.48 6.67 -11.20
C TRP A 168 1.91 7.22 -9.91
N PHE A 169 2.34 6.67 -8.80
CA PHE A 169 1.93 6.98 -7.45
C PHE A 169 2.99 7.84 -6.76
N ASN A 170 2.58 8.94 -6.13
CA ASN A 170 3.43 9.77 -5.31
C ASN A 170 2.70 10.17 -4.04
N GLN A 171 3.34 9.99 -2.90
CA GLN A 171 2.79 10.31 -1.59
C GLN A 171 3.79 11.11 -0.77
N VAL A 172 3.30 12.13 -0.10
CA VAL A 172 3.99 12.83 0.98
C VAL A 172 3.26 12.52 2.27
N SER A 173 3.97 12.00 3.26
CA SER A 173 3.44 11.80 4.62
C SER A 173 4.04 12.81 5.57
N PHE A 174 3.20 13.35 6.44
CA PHE A 174 3.56 14.38 7.41
C PHE A 174 3.42 13.83 8.83
N PRO A 175 4.34 14.13 9.74
CA PRO A 175 4.29 13.67 11.14
C PRO A 175 3.24 14.44 11.94
N THR A 176 1.97 14.29 11.57
CA THR A 176 0.84 14.91 12.28
C THR A 176 0.40 14.10 13.49
N GLY A 177 0.84 12.85 13.55
CA GLY A 177 0.53 11.96 14.65
C GLY A 177 1.48 12.11 15.83
N LYS A 178 1.08 11.51 16.95
CA LYS A 178 1.94 11.42 18.12
C LYS A 178 3.04 10.39 17.86
N TRP A 179 4.28 10.83 17.90
CA TRP A 179 5.41 9.98 17.56
C TRP A 179 5.74 8.95 18.65
N ALA A 180 6.10 7.73 18.25
CA ALA A 180 6.43 6.62 19.12
C ALA A 180 7.80 6.74 19.85
N GLY A 181 8.57 7.79 19.61
CA GLY A 181 9.87 8.05 20.26
C GLY A 181 9.81 8.94 21.50
N THR A 182 8.64 9.30 21.98
CA THR A 182 8.49 10.04 23.23
C THR A 182 8.64 9.11 24.45
N GLU A 183 8.97 9.66 25.60
CA GLU A 183 9.43 9.03 26.86
C GLU A 183 8.78 7.71 27.31
N LYS A 184 7.64 7.34 26.76
CA LYS A 184 6.89 6.15 27.12
C LYS A 184 7.15 4.94 26.23
N SER A 185 7.91 5.11 25.17
CA SER A 185 8.30 3.98 24.32
C SER A 185 9.56 3.36 24.90
N PRO A 186 9.57 2.07 25.27
CA PRO A 186 10.80 1.38 25.63
C PRO A 186 11.77 1.53 24.46
N GLY A 187 12.96 2.06 24.70
CA GLY A 187 13.92 2.35 23.64
C GLY A 187 14.10 1.18 22.69
N GLY A 188 14.02 1.46 21.40
CA GLY A 188 14.26 0.47 20.35
C GLY A 188 13.03 -0.33 19.89
N PHE A 189 11.85 -0.12 20.45
CA PHE A 189 10.64 -0.72 19.91
C PHE A 189 10.07 0.16 18.80
N SER A 190 10.58 -0.02 17.60
CA SER A 190 9.84 0.39 16.41
C SER A 190 8.65 -0.56 16.28
N PRO A 191 7.40 -0.11 16.33
CA PRO A 191 6.29 -0.97 15.99
C PRO A 191 6.50 -1.42 14.55
N ILE A 192 6.90 -2.65 14.43
CA ILE A 192 7.14 -3.33 13.18
C ILE A 192 5.80 -3.40 12.47
N GLY A 193 5.74 -2.85 11.34
CA GLY A 193 4.53 -2.81 10.57
C GLY A 193 4.10 -1.38 10.34
N ARG A 194 4.90 -0.66 9.61
CA ARG A 194 4.48 0.52 8.86
C ARG A 194 3.55 0.11 7.72
N PHE A 195 2.60 -0.69 8.07
CA PHE A 195 1.50 -1.11 7.25
C PHE A 195 0.20 -0.54 7.83
N PRO A 196 -0.35 0.44 7.19
CA PRO A 196 0.27 1.64 6.65
C PRO A 196 0.94 2.44 7.78
N SER A 197 2.05 3.11 7.49
CA SER A 197 2.80 3.88 8.49
C SER A 197 1.96 5.01 9.07
N THR A 198 1.81 5.03 10.36
CA THR A 198 0.92 5.98 11.00
C THR A 198 1.60 6.92 11.98
N ARG A 199 2.85 6.64 12.38
CA ARG A 199 3.54 7.43 13.39
C ARG A 199 5.05 7.31 13.26
N SER A 200 5.60 7.86 12.20
CA SER A 200 7.05 7.81 12.02
C SER A 200 7.79 8.96 12.70
N GLY A 201 7.09 10.06 12.96
CA GLY A 201 7.72 11.29 13.44
C GLY A 201 8.63 11.95 12.40
N GLU A 202 8.51 11.56 11.17
CA GLU A 202 9.32 12.05 10.05
C GLU A 202 8.45 12.38 8.84
N VAL A 203 8.96 13.25 7.97
CA VAL A 203 8.39 13.42 6.63
C VAL A 203 8.89 12.30 5.76
N SER A 204 8.00 11.63 5.05
CA SER A 204 8.39 10.62 4.08
C SER A 204 7.80 10.90 2.70
N LEU A 205 8.57 10.50 1.67
CA LEU A 205 8.21 10.63 0.28
C LEU A 205 8.16 9.23 -0.33
N THR A 206 6.98 8.79 -0.76
CA THR A 206 6.83 7.53 -1.48
C THR A 206 6.58 7.79 -2.95
N SER A 207 7.34 7.15 -3.81
CA SER A 207 7.07 7.12 -5.25
C SER A 207 7.05 5.68 -5.73
N GLY A 208 6.18 5.38 -6.69
CA GLY A 208 6.05 4.02 -7.19
C GLY A 208 5.28 3.95 -8.51
N ILE A 209 5.36 2.78 -9.11
CA ILE A 209 4.63 2.44 -10.32
C ILE A 209 3.71 1.28 -9.98
N ALA A 210 2.45 1.43 -10.34
CA ALA A 210 1.45 0.39 -10.21
C ALA A 210 0.83 0.08 -11.56
N PHE A 211 0.38 -1.15 -11.73
CA PHE A 211 -0.29 -1.60 -12.94
C PHE A 211 -1.59 -2.32 -12.62
N ARG A 212 -2.50 -2.35 -13.59
CA ARG A 212 -3.71 -3.17 -13.56
C ARG A 212 -4.07 -3.68 -14.94
N LYS A 213 -4.43 -4.95 -14.99
CA LYS A 213 -4.98 -5.61 -16.18
C LYS A 213 -6.29 -6.30 -15.84
N ASN A 214 -7.35 -5.92 -16.54
CA ASN A 214 -8.66 -6.57 -16.47
C ASN A 214 -8.73 -7.65 -17.54
N LEU A 215 -9.03 -8.88 -17.13
CA LEU A 215 -9.16 -10.07 -17.97
C LEU A 215 -10.35 -10.87 -17.44
N GLU A 216 -11.56 -10.53 -17.88
CA GLU A 216 -12.80 -11.18 -17.39
C GLU A 216 -12.66 -12.69 -17.21
N PRO A 217 -13.01 -13.26 -16.04
CA PRO A 217 -13.54 -12.64 -14.83
C PRO A 217 -12.45 -12.23 -13.82
N PHE A 218 -11.21 -12.08 -14.23
CA PHE A 218 -10.05 -11.84 -13.38
C PHE A 218 -9.50 -10.42 -13.54
N ARG A 219 -8.86 -9.93 -12.49
CA ARG A 219 -8.04 -8.73 -12.51
C ARG A 219 -6.69 -9.00 -11.87
N TRP A 220 -5.66 -8.55 -12.54
CA TRP A 220 -4.30 -8.56 -12.01
C TRP A 220 -3.89 -7.13 -11.72
N SER A 221 -3.36 -6.90 -10.56
CA SER A 221 -2.82 -5.59 -10.17
C SER A 221 -1.53 -5.80 -9.42
N GLY A 222 -0.68 -4.81 -9.45
CA GLY A 222 0.54 -4.85 -8.66
C GLY A 222 1.27 -3.52 -8.70
N GLY A 223 2.38 -3.46 -7.98
CA GLY A 223 3.21 -2.27 -7.97
C GLY A 223 4.47 -2.43 -7.15
N VAL A 224 5.41 -1.52 -7.41
CA VAL A 224 6.65 -1.36 -6.65
C VAL A 224 6.73 0.07 -6.18
N TYR A 225 6.99 0.25 -4.90
CA TYR A 225 7.03 1.55 -4.23
C TYR A 225 8.33 1.69 -3.44
N TYR A 226 8.93 2.85 -3.56
CA TYR A 226 10.08 3.26 -2.75
C TYR A 226 9.69 4.43 -1.87
N THR A 227 9.95 4.34 -0.59
CA THR A 227 9.73 5.40 0.37
C THR A 227 11.07 5.89 0.89
N TYR A 228 11.36 7.14 0.62
CA TYR A 228 12.44 7.88 1.24
C TYR A 228 11.94 8.44 2.57
N SER A 229 12.67 8.17 3.64
CA SER A 229 12.40 8.68 4.98
C SER A 229 13.37 9.81 5.32
N ALA A 230 12.87 11.02 5.49
CA ALA A 230 13.67 12.13 5.99
C ALA A 230 14.03 11.93 7.47
N PRO A 231 15.11 12.53 7.97
CA PRO A 231 15.41 12.51 9.40
C PRO A 231 14.21 13.00 10.22
N GLY A 232 13.86 12.23 11.23
CA GLY A 232 12.69 12.45 12.06
C GLY A 232 12.85 13.58 13.07
N LEU A 233 11.80 13.79 13.87
CA LEU A 233 11.82 14.71 14.99
C LEU A 233 12.78 14.20 16.07
N LYS A 234 13.34 15.10 16.84
CA LYS A 234 14.20 14.75 17.98
C LYS A 234 13.38 14.00 19.05
N ASN A 235 13.94 12.89 19.52
CA ASN A 235 13.38 12.16 20.66
C ASN A 235 13.59 12.92 21.98
N ALA A 236 13.11 12.36 23.10
CA ALA A 236 13.26 12.93 24.44
C ALA A 236 14.73 13.16 24.87
N HIS A 237 15.66 12.44 24.25
CA HIS A 237 17.11 12.60 24.50
C HIS A 237 17.77 13.57 23.51
N GLY A 238 17.00 14.31 22.72
CA GLY A 238 17.50 15.25 21.73
C GLY A 238 18.12 14.62 20.48
N GLN A 239 18.00 13.30 20.32
CA GLN A 239 18.56 12.55 19.20
C GLN A 239 17.58 12.51 18.04
N THR A 240 18.09 12.62 16.82
CA THR A 240 17.31 12.50 15.59
C THR A 240 17.23 11.03 15.15
N SER A 241 16.03 10.52 14.98
CA SER A 241 15.81 9.18 14.43
C SER A 241 15.70 9.22 12.90
N TYR A 242 16.18 8.17 12.27
CA TYR A 242 16.05 7.89 10.86
C TYR A 242 15.66 6.43 10.69
N PHE A 243 14.44 6.21 10.24
CA PHE A 243 13.86 4.86 10.19
C PHE A 243 14.30 4.02 8.99
N GLY A 244 15.10 4.59 8.10
CA GLY A 244 15.52 3.93 6.87
C GLY A 244 14.46 3.99 5.78
N ASP A 245 14.92 3.86 4.56
CA ASP A 245 14.03 3.84 3.41
C ASP A 245 13.32 2.50 3.30
N LEU A 246 12.16 2.48 2.63
CA LEU A 246 11.36 1.29 2.45
C LEU A 246 11.21 0.94 0.98
N ILE A 247 11.28 -0.35 0.68
CA ILE A 247 10.87 -0.91 -0.61
C ILE A 247 9.67 -1.81 -0.34
N ASN A 248 8.60 -1.56 -1.06
CA ASN A 248 7.35 -2.31 -0.96
C ASN A 248 6.95 -2.82 -2.34
N THR A 249 6.71 -4.13 -2.46
CA THR A 249 6.15 -4.70 -3.68
C THR A 249 4.83 -5.40 -3.38
N ARG A 250 3.92 -5.37 -4.34
CA ARG A 250 2.60 -5.97 -4.23
C ARG A 250 2.18 -6.61 -5.52
N LEU A 251 1.54 -7.76 -5.40
CA LEU A 251 0.89 -8.46 -6.50
C LEU A 251 -0.48 -8.92 -6.02
N ILE A 252 -1.51 -8.60 -6.77
CA ILE A 252 -2.89 -8.84 -6.42
C ILE A 252 -3.57 -9.60 -7.54
N PHE A 253 -4.23 -10.66 -7.18
CA PHE A 253 -5.15 -11.41 -8.02
C PHE A 253 -6.56 -11.23 -7.48
N GLU A 254 -7.46 -10.76 -8.31
CA GLU A 254 -8.87 -10.55 -8.00
C GLU A 254 -9.73 -11.40 -8.93
N HIS A 255 -10.68 -12.15 -8.37
CA HIS A 255 -11.66 -12.92 -9.12
C HIS A 255 -13.06 -12.39 -8.81
N ILE A 256 -13.72 -11.82 -9.81
CA ILE A 256 -15.08 -11.30 -9.71
C ILE A 256 -16.06 -12.40 -10.09
N LEU A 257 -16.86 -12.83 -9.12
CA LEU A 257 -17.87 -13.87 -9.28
C LEU A 257 -19.23 -13.31 -9.71
N SER A 258 -19.47 -12.03 -9.45
CA SER A 258 -20.71 -11.36 -9.83
C SER A 258 -20.45 -9.88 -10.12
N ASP A 259 -20.54 -9.50 -11.37
CA ASP A 259 -20.37 -8.11 -11.83
C ASP A 259 -21.39 -7.18 -11.22
N LYS A 260 -22.65 -7.64 -11.16
CA LYS A 260 -23.76 -6.85 -10.60
C LYS A 260 -23.53 -6.46 -9.15
N HIS A 261 -23.01 -7.38 -8.35
CA HIS A 261 -22.80 -7.20 -6.93
C HIS A 261 -21.33 -6.89 -6.56
N GLY A 262 -20.43 -6.79 -7.54
CA GLY A 262 -19.00 -6.65 -7.28
C GLY A 262 -18.47 -7.70 -6.31
N PHE A 263 -19.17 -8.87 -6.26
CA PHE A 263 -18.83 -9.95 -5.34
C PHE A 263 -17.67 -10.76 -5.89
N GLY A 264 -16.67 -10.97 -5.05
CA GLY A 264 -15.50 -11.72 -5.43
C GLY A 264 -14.53 -11.90 -4.26
N TYR A 265 -13.38 -12.44 -4.57
CA TYR A 265 -12.28 -12.59 -3.62
C TYR A 265 -10.99 -12.09 -4.23
N ASN A 266 -10.08 -11.65 -3.35
CA ASN A 266 -8.74 -11.20 -3.70
C ASN A 266 -7.71 -12.06 -2.99
N LEU A 267 -6.56 -12.22 -3.62
CA LEU A 267 -5.35 -12.74 -3.02
C LEU A 267 -4.23 -11.72 -3.25
N GLU A 268 -3.75 -11.09 -2.18
CA GLU A 268 -2.70 -10.08 -2.25
C GLU A 268 -1.40 -10.65 -1.69
N PHE A 269 -0.31 -10.55 -2.46
CA PHE A 269 1.05 -10.85 -2.01
C PHE A 269 1.78 -9.54 -1.76
N VAL A 270 2.44 -9.47 -0.62
CA VAL A 270 3.08 -8.26 -0.14
C VAL A 270 4.49 -8.56 0.28
N THR A 271 5.43 -7.72 -0.14
CA THR A 271 6.76 -7.70 0.46
C THR A 271 7.07 -6.30 0.98
N LEU A 272 7.74 -6.22 2.11
CA LEU A 272 8.20 -4.98 2.70
C LEU A 272 9.64 -5.16 3.16
N HIS A 273 10.52 -4.30 2.67
CA HIS A 273 11.92 -4.26 3.06
C HIS A 273 12.24 -2.87 3.61
N GLY A 274 12.64 -2.81 4.88
CA GLY A 274 13.17 -1.60 5.50
C GLY A 274 14.69 -1.64 5.50
N LEU A 275 15.30 -0.52 5.09
CA LEU A 275 16.74 -0.35 5.19
C LEU A 275 17.14 -0.01 6.63
N THR A 276 18.45 0.11 6.87
CA THR A 276 18.99 0.29 8.22
C THR A 276 18.47 1.55 8.91
N GLU A 277 17.93 1.38 10.10
CA GLU A 277 17.57 2.47 11.01
C GLU A 277 18.83 3.09 11.63
N ARG A 278 18.77 4.40 11.91
CA ARG A 278 19.86 5.16 12.51
C ARG A 278 19.36 6.14 13.57
N ILE A 279 20.18 6.35 14.60
CA ILE A 279 19.99 7.44 15.58
C ILE A 279 21.22 8.32 15.50
N ASP A 280 21.06 9.63 15.31
CA ASP A 280 22.16 10.61 15.14
C ASP A 280 23.21 10.16 14.13
N ARG A 281 22.76 9.59 12.99
CA ARG A 281 23.61 9.04 11.92
C ARG A 281 24.34 7.74 12.26
N HIS A 282 24.21 7.23 13.48
CA HIS A 282 24.78 5.94 13.87
C HIS A 282 23.73 4.83 13.68
N SER A 283 24.13 3.70 13.11
CA SER A 283 23.23 2.54 13.01
C SER A 283 22.87 2.04 14.41
N ILE A 284 21.59 1.71 14.61
CA ILE A 284 21.16 1.03 15.82
C ILE A 284 21.84 -0.34 15.89
N ASN A 285 22.20 -0.78 17.10
CA ASN A 285 22.83 -2.07 17.37
C ASN A 285 24.29 -2.23 16.86
N SER A 286 25.12 -1.20 16.96
CA SER A 286 26.57 -1.30 16.78
C SER A 286 27.00 -1.98 15.46
N GLY A 287 26.28 -1.71 14.36
CA GLY A 287 26.58 -2.25 13.04
C GLY A 287 25.88 -3.56 12.70
N GLN A 288 25.05 -4.11 13.57
CA GLN A 288 24.14 -5.18 13.17
C GLN A 288 23.11 -4.63 12.16
N LYS A 289 22.75 -5.46 11.19
CA LYS A 289 21.72 -5.09 10.19
C LYS A 289 20.39 -4.84 10.90
N SER A 290 20.03 -3.59 11.08
CA SER A 290 18.74 -3.21 11.65
C SER A 290 17.63 -3.13 10.60
N GLY A 291 17.95 -3.38 9.34
CA GLY A 291 16.95 -3.52 8.28
C GLY A 291 16.04 -4.72 8.53
N PHE A 292 14.81 -4.61 8.11
CA PHE A 292 13.83 -5.68 8.26
C PHE A 292 13.26 -6.12 6.91
N SER A 293 12.72 -7.32 6.88
CA SER A 293 12.03 -7.87 5.72
C SER A 293 10.79 -8.61 6.18
N VAL A 294 9.70 -8.44 5.45
CA VAL A 294 8.44 -9.16 5.67
C VAL A 294 7.87 -9.58 4.32
N ILE A 295 7.41 -10.82 4.24
CA ILE A 295 6.60 -11.34 3.15
C ILE A 295 5.27 -11.77 3.73
N GLY A 296 4.17 -11.38 3.11
CA GLY A 296 2.84 -11.72 3.55
C GLY A 296 1.89 -12.05 2.41
N VAL A 297 0.79 -12.69 2.77
CA VAL A 297 -0.34 -12.99 1.88
C VAL A 297 -1.64 -12.62 2.55
N GLU A 298 -2.54 -11.99 1.80
CA GLU A 298 -3.85 -11.57 2.25
C GLU A 298 -4.95 -12.14 1.38
N PRO A 299 -5.63 -13.20 1.79
CA PRO A 299 -6.94 -13.53 1.29
C PRO A 299 -7.98 -12.54 1.79
N SER A 300 -8.85 -12.05 0.89
CA SER A 300 -9.94 -11.15 1.22
C SER A 300 -11.17 -11.43 0.36
N ILE A 301 -12.33 -11.05 0.86
CA ILE A 301 -13.61 -11.08 0.16
C ILE A 301 -14.16 -9.67 0.02
N GLN A 302 -14.92 -9.45 -1.04
CA GLN A 302 -15.50 -8.15 -1.34
C GLN A 302 -16.89 -8.26 -1.92
N TRP A 303 -17.72 -7.26 -1.71
CA TRP A 303 -19.04 -7.15 -2.35
C TRP A 303 -19.58 -5.73 -2.32
N ARG A 304 -20.53 -5.46 -3.21
CA ARG A 304 -21.33 -4.25 -3.26
C ARG A 304 -22.64 -4.45 -2.50
N ILE A 305 -22.99 -3.56 -1.62
CA ILE A 305 -24.24 -3.64 -0.83
C ILE A 305 -25.43 -3.23 -1.72
N GLY A 306 -26.16 -4.22 -2.19
CA GLY A 306 -27.30 -3.99 -3.08
C GLY A 306 -26.92 -3.15 -4.32
N ASP A 307 -27.83 -2.28 -4.75
CA ASP A 307 -27.59 -1.34 -5.85
C ASP A 307 -27.03 0.01 -5.36
N THR A 308 -26.48 0.05 -4.15
CA THR A 308 -25.91 1.26 -3.55
C THR A 308 -24.51 1.56 -4.08
N ASN A 309 -23.96 2.69 -3.67
CA ASN A 309 -22.56 3.06 -3.92
C ASN A 309 -21.60 2.62 -2.81
N PHE A 310 -22.06 1.72 -1.91
CA PHE A 310 -21.24 1.13 -0.87
C PHE A 310 -20.60 -0.17 -1.34
N LEU A 311 -19.30 -0.24 -1.19
CA LEU A 311 -18.50 -1.46 -1.39
C LEU A 311 -17.83 -1.79 -0.07
N VAL A 312 -17.85 -3.05 0.29
CA VAL A 312 -17.24 -3.55 1.51
C VAL A 312 -16.25 -4.67 1.19
N ALA A 313 -15.21 -4.76 1.98
CA ALA A 313 -14.29 -5.89 1.92
C ALA A 313 -13.71 -6.18 3.29
N GLY A 314 -13.36 -7.45 3.51
CA GLY A 314 -12.67 -7.90 4.70
C GLY A 314 -11.66 -8.98 4.36
N GLY A 315 -10.54 -8.95 5.05
CA GLY A 315 -9.45 -9.88 4.83
C GLY A 315 -8.57 -10.05 6.06
N VAL A 316 -7.61 -10.94 5.94
CA VAL A 316 -6.58 -11.15 6.96
C VAL A 316 -5.24 -11.30 6.24
N LEU A 317 -4.31 -10.38 6.52
CA LEU A 317 -2.93 -10.53 6.06
C LEU A 317 -2.19 -11.44 7.04
N PHE A 318 -1.59 -12.48 6.51
CA PHE A 318 -0.71 -13.40 7.23
C PHE A 318 0.75 -13.13 6.85
N THR A 319 1.61 -13.00 7.85
CA THR A 319 3.05 -13.01 7.61
C THR A 319 3.50 -14.44 7.27
N LEU A 320 4.16 -14.61 6.13
CA LEU A 320 4.67 -15.92 5.69
C LEU A 320 6.15 -16.12 6.05
N ALA A 321 6.93 -15.05 5.98
CA ALA A 321 8.35 -15.06 6.27
C ALA A 321 8.82 -13.65 6.65
N GLY A 322 9.94 -13.58 7.35
CA GLY A 322 10.50 -12.30 7.74
C GLY A 322 11.89 -12.39 8.35
N GLN A 323 12.43 -11.20 8.61
CA GLN A 323 13.69 -10.96 9.31
C GLN A 323 13.57 -9.66 10.09
N ASN A 324 14.03 -9.61 11.33
CA ASN A 324 13.94 -8.45 12.22
C ASN A 324 12.52 -7.86 12.30
N ALA A 325 11.52 -8.70 12.29
CA ALA A 325 10.12 -8.32 12.23
C ALA A 325 9.28 -9.20 13.18
N THR A 326 8.10 -8.72 13.54
CA THR A 326 7.13 -9.51 14.29
C THR A 326 6.37 -10.41 13.34
N ASN A 327 6.23 -11.68 13.68
CA ASN A 327 5.31 -12.59 13.02
C ASN A 327 3.91 -12.27 13.49
N SER A 328 3.07 -11.80 12.60
CA SER A 328 1.76 -11.23 12.94
C SER A 328 0.68 -11.64 11.95
N ILE A 329 -0.54 -11.60 12.41
CA ILE A 329 -1.73 -11.58 11.56
C ILE A 329 -2.34 -10.17 11.59
N TYR A 330 -2.95 -9.76 10.48
CA TYR A 330 -3.51 -8.43 10.34
C TYR A 330 -4.96 -8.51 9.82
N PRO A 331 -5.94 -8.76 10.71
CA PRO A 331 -7.34 -8.62 10.34
C PRO A 331 -7.63 -7.19 9.90
N ASN A 332 -8.36 -7.06 8.79
CA ASN A 332 -8.72 -5.74 8.28
C ASN A 332 -10.13 -5.75 7.65
N PHE A 333 -10.73 -4.57 7.63
CA PHE A 333 -12.04 -4.34 7.08
C PHE A 333 -12.12 -2.94 6.48
N SER A 334 -12.76 -2.82 5.33
CA SER A 334 -12.84 -1.56 4.60
C SER A 334 -14.21 -1.36 3.97
N ILE A 335 -14.63 -0.12 3.93
CA ILE A 335 -15.84 0.32 3.24
C ILE A 335 -15.45 1.43 2.26
N PHE A 336 -15.92 1.35 1.01
CA PHE A 336 -15.92 2.48 0.11
C PHE A 336 -17.33 3.04 -0.01
N TYR A 337 -17.44 4.34 -0.03
CA TYR A 337 -18.62 5.04 -0.48
C TYR A 337 -18.24 6.00 -1.60
N TYR A 338 -18.89 5.84 -2.75
CA TYR A 338 -18.65 6.64 -3.94
C TYR A 338 -19.78 7.60 -4.20
N TRP A 339 -19.46 8.80 -4.67
CA TRP A 339 -20.45 9.74 -5.19
C TRP A 339 -19.89 10.57 -6.34
N SER A 340 -20.76 11.07 -7.17
CA SER A 340 -20.46 11.93 -8.31
C SER A 340 -21.47 13.06 -8.39
N LYS A 341 -21.06 14.22 -8.86
CA LYS A 341 -21.96 15.35 -9.09
C LYS A 341 -23.08 15.01 -10.07
N SER A 342 -22.87 14.09 -10.99
CA SER A 342 -23.89 13.61 -11.94
C SER A 342 -24.88 12.63 -11.31
N GLY A 343 -24.71 12.24 -10.05
CA GLY A 343 -25.48 11.19 -9.38
C GLY A 343 -25.16 9.78 -9.85
N LYS A 344 -24.48 9.63 -10.99
CA LYS A 344 -24.06 8.32 -11.52
C LYS A 344 -22.59 8.08 -11.20
N VAL A 345 -22.32 7.03 -10.44
CA VAL A 345 -20.96 6.55 -10.18
C VAL A 345 -20.49 5.76 -11.39
N MET A 346 -19.41 6.20 -11.98
CA MET A 346 -18.77 5.52 -13.10
C MET A 346 -17.69 4.59 -12.59
N MET A 347 -17.38 3.56 -13.36
CA MET A 347 -16.24 2.69 -13.11
C MET A 347 -14.93 3.43 -13.28
N ARG A 348 -13.94 3.02 -12.53
CA ARG A 348 -12.61 3.62 -12.49
C ARG A 348 -11.83 3.37 -13.76
#